data_7f9163ce3a82434712a987d4b2169330
#
_entry.id   7f9163ce3a82434712a987d4b2169330
#
_cell.length_a   1.000
_cell.length_b   1.000
_cell.length_c   1.000
_cell.angle_alpha   90.00
_cell.angle_beta   90.00
_cell.angle_gamma   90.00
#
_symmetry.space_group_name_H-M   'P 1'
#
loop_
_entity.id
_entity.type
_entity.pdbx_description
1 polymer ?
#
loop_
_entity_poly.entity_id
_entity_poly.type
_entity_poly.pdbx_seq_one_letter_code
_entity_poly.pdbx_strand_id
1 'polypeptide(L)'
;QRVRLIAQPDGKAPGVPAIHGFHRLAMDVDTIYIRFDDDIVWLEPCFFEALLRFRVDHPDYFLVMPLVINNAVCSNLLQTLGKIAPWRHIHTNCFDRIGWGQPEFAVALHRFLLDLIRRGETARLHSGAHVVALNRFSINCISWFGRDLAPFGGEVRVEEEEDMSAAIPARLRRTNCFCTDTIAAHFAFFTQRAWIDRSGILEQYAGILAGRPEIAGLLAEAGEIRRAAEARYPSVAAEGGVPIRRSRWRMQLRILGRILTGKYSFKKERKRVFLNPGPAL
;
A
#
# COMPACT_ATOMS: atom_id res chain seq x y z
N GLN A 1 -23.76 12.12 -1.94
CA GLN A 1 -22.64 12.20 -2.90
C GLN A 1 -21.72 11.01 -2.66
N ARG A 2 -21.48 10.17 -3.70
CA ARG A 2 -20.63 8.97 -3.57
C ARG A 2 -19.14 9.29 -3.52
N VAL A 3 -18.70 10.37 -4.16
CA VAL A 3 -17.31 10.81 -4.21
C VAL A 3 -17.22 12.28 -3.79
N ARG A 4 -16.27 12.59 -2.94
CA ARG A 4 -15.97 13.94 -2.48
C ARG A 4 -14.50 14.25 -2.76
N LEU A 5 -14.25 15.31 -3.50
CA LEU A 5 -12.92 15.87 -3.69
C LEU A 5 -12.56 16.74 -2.48
N ILE A 6 -11.49 16.38 -1.81
CA ILE A 6 -11.01 17.09 -0.61
C ILE A 6 -9.69 17.76 -0.99
N ALA A 7 -9.65 19.10 -0.82
CA ALA A 7 -8.38 19.82 -0.90
C ALA A 7 -7.47 19.42 0.25
N GLN A 8 -6.16 19.57 0.04
CA GLN A 8 -5.18 19.26 1.07
C GLN A 8 -5.47 20.08 2.35
N PRO A 9 -5.60 19.40 3.51
CA PRO A 9 -6.05 20.05 4.75
C PRO A 9 -5.07 21.10 5.29
N ASP A 10 -3.77 20.89 5.11
CA ASP A 10 -2.72 21.67 5.78
C ASP A 10 -2.12 22.77 4.88
N GLY A 11 -2.61 22.97 3.65
CA GLY A 11 -2.06 23.93 2.69
C GLY A 11 -0.60 23.72 2.33
N LYS A 12 -0.03 22.55 2.63
CA LYS A 12 1.36 22.21 2.35
C LYS A 12 1.59 22.00 0.86
N ALA A 13 2.82 22.19 0.42
CA ALA A 13 3.23 21.89 -0.94
C ALA A 13 2.93 20.42 -1.29
N PRO A 14 2.54 20.12 -2.56
CA PRO A 14 2.29 18.74 -3.00
C PRO A 14 3.50 17.83 -2.71
N GLY A 15 3.20 16.58 -2.37
CA GLY A 15 4.21 15.55 -2.10
C GLY A 15 3.85 14.65 -0.92
N VAL A 16 4.71 13.69 -0.63
CA VAL A 16 4.48 12.71 0.44
C VAL A 16 4.09 13.34 1.79
N PRO A 17 4.71 14.44 2.25
CA PRO A 17 4.30 15.07 3.51
C PRO A 17 2.88 15.65 3.51
N ALA A 18 2.31 15.88 2.33
CA ALA A 18 0.96 16.40 2.19
C ALA A 18 -0.11 15.35 2.54
N ILE A 19 0.21 14.07 2.33
CA ILE A 19 -0.71 12.95 2.60
C ILE A 19 -1.01 12.83 4.09
N HIS A 20 -0.07 13.18 4.95
CA HIS A 20 -0.20 13.04 6.41
C HIS A 20 -1.39 13.81 6.98
N GLY A 21 -1.71 14.98 6.41
CA GLY A 21 -2.84 15.81 6.85
C GLY A 21 -4.20 15.14 6.69
N PHE A 22 -4.34 14.21 5.75
CA PHE A 22 -5.61 13.52 5.50
C PHE A 22 -5.99 12.54 6.61
N HIS A 23 -5.04 12.02 7.38
CA HIS A 23 -5.34 11.13 8.51
C HIS A 23 -6.16 11.83 9.61
N ARG A 24 -6.06 13.17 9.74
CA ARG A 24 -6.89 13.97 10.64
C ARG A 24 -8.37 13.98 10.27
N LEU A 25 -8.69 13.64 9.03
CA LEU A 25 -10.05 13.50 8.53
C LEU A 25 -10.62 12.09 8.71
N ALA A 26 -9.84 11.16 9.23
CA ALA A 26 -10.13 9.74 9.31
C ALA A 26 -10.10 9.21 10.75
N MET A 27 -10.83 9.90 11.65
CA MET A 27 -10.82 9.66 13.11
C MET A 27 -12.21 9.42 13.71
N ASP A 28 -13.29 9.37 12.92
CA ASP A 28 -14.63 9.12 13.44
C ASP A 28 -14.67 7.73 14.09
N VAL A 29 -15.06 7.69 15.37
CA VAL A 29 -14.86 6.51 16.23
C VAL A 29 -15.59 5.25 15.74
N ASP A 30 -16.73 5.41 15.08
CA ASP A 30 -17.58 4.33 14.60
C ASP A 30 -17.37 4.03 13.09
N THR A 31 -16.28 4.55 12.52
CA THR A 31 -16.02 4.43 11.09
C THR A 31 -14.78 3.57 10.83
N ILE A 32 -14.92 2.66 9.85
CA ILE A 32 -13.78 1.95 9.26
C ILE A 32 -13.30 2.76 8.06
N TYR A 33 -12.05 3.14 8.09
CA TYR A 33 -11.37 3.80 6.97
C TYR A 33 -10.56 2.81 6.18
N ILE A 34 -10.58 2.97 4.86
CA ILE A 34 -9.73 2.22 3.93
C ILE A 34 -8.96 3.24 3.11
N ARG A 35 -7.64 3.15 3.10
CA ARG A 35 -6.78 3.95 2.25
C ARG A 35 -6.23 3.10 1.13
N PHE A 36 -6.23 3.66 -0.07
CA PHE A 36 -5.59 3.11 -1.25
C PHE A 36 -4.50 4.07 -1.73
N ASP A 37 -3.40 3.52 -2.22
CA ASP A 37 -2.49 4.29 -3.07
C ASP A 37 -3.17 4.55 -4.42
N ASP A 38 -2.76 5.62 -5.11
CA ASP A 38 -3.36 6.08 -6.37
C ASP A 38 -3.06 5.16 -7.57
N ASP A 39 -2.26 4.14 -7.36
CA ASP A 39 -1.90 3.13 -8.36
C ASP A 39 -2.32 1.70 -7.97
N ILE A 40 -3.37 1.54 -7.19
CA ILE A 40 -4.07 0.26 -7.08
C ILE A 40 -4.87 0.05 -8.37
N VAL A 41 -4.49 -0.97 -9.15
CA VAL A 41 -5.03 -1.22 -10.50
C VAL A 41 -6.08 -2.31 -10.56
N TRP A 42 -6.22 -3.09 -9.50
CA TRP A 42 -7.23 -4.15 -9.43
C TRP A 42 -7.54 -4.51 -7.98
N LEU A 43 -8.83 -4.80 -7.73
CA LEU A 43 -9.35 -5.35 -6.50
C LEU A 43 -10.13 -6.64 -6.82
N GLU A 44 -10.01 -7.64 -5.97
CA GLU A 44 -10.80 -8.86 -6.08
C GLU A 44 -12.31 -8.56 -5.99
N PRO A 45 -13.20 -9.25 -6.72
CA PRO A 45 -14.63 -8.90 -6.77
C PRO A 45 -15.31 -8.78 -5.41
N CYS A 46 -14.96 -9.61 -4.44
CA CYS A 46 -15.51 -9.56 -3.06
C CYS A 46 -14.67 -8.73 -2.08
N PHE A 47 -13.75 -7.90 -2.58
CA PHE A 47 -12.75 -7.20 -1.78
C PHE A 47 -13.32 -6.45 -0.58
N PHE A 48 -14.29 -5.56 -0.79
CA PHE A 48 -14.85 -4.74 0.28
C PHE A 48 -15.61 -5.58 1.30
N GLU A 49 -16.40 -6.53 0.84
CA GLU A 49 -17.16 -7.42 1.72
C GLU A 49 -16.22 -8.24 2.62
N ALA A 50 -15.22 -8.89 2.03
CA ALA A 50 -14.27 -9.72 2.76
C ALA A 50 -13.43 -8.89 3.75
N LEU A 51 -12.89 -7.75 3.31
CA LEU A 51 -12.06 -6.90 4.16
C LEU A 51 -12.85 -6.29 5.32
N LEU A 52 -14.05 -5.77 5.07
CA LEU A 52 -14.87 -5.15 6.10
C LEU A 52 -15.39 -6.18 7.10
N ARG A 53 -15.83 -7.36 6.64
CA ARG A 53 -16.22 -8.47 7.52
C ARG A 53 -15.05 -8.85 8.43
N PHE A 54 -13.87 -9.08 7.86
CA PHE A 54 -12.68 -9.40 8.62
C PHE A 54 -12.34 -8.32 9.65
N ARG A 55 -12.45 -7.03 9.30
CA ARG A 55 -12.21 -5.90 10.23
C ARG A 55 -13.16 -5.90 11.41
N VAL A 56 -14.45 -6.18 11.17
CA VAL A 56 -15.47 -6.22 12.23
C VAL A 56 -15.23 -7.42 13.15
N ASP A 57 -14.88 -8.58 12.57
CA ASP A 57 -14.66 -9.83 13.34
C ASP A 57 -13.33 -9.79 14.11
N HIS A 58 -12.36 -8.96 13.69
CA HIS A 58 -11.03 -8.85 14.30
C HIS A 58 -10.68 -7.39 14.66
N PRO A 59 -11.41 -6.77 15.62
CA PRO A 59 -11.21 -5.37 15.99
C PRO A 59 -9.88 -5.11 16.71
N ASP A 60 -9.20 -6.15 17.19
CA ASP A 60 -7.98 -6.02 17.99
C ASP A 60 -6.73 -5.69 17.17
N TYR A 61 -6.75 -5.93 15.87
CA TYR A 61 -5.66 -5.47 15.01
C TYR A 61 -5.72 -3.96 14.79
N PHE A 62 -4.56 -3.28 14.81
CA PHE A 62 -4.51 -1.86 14.47
C PHE A 62 -4.76 -1.65 12.98
N LEU A 63 -3.88 -2.16 12.12
CA LEU A 63 -4.10 -2.18 10.69
C LEU A 63 -4.50 -3.58 10.22
N VAL A 64 -5.44 -3.62 9.28
CA VAL A 64 -5.63 -4.80 8.44
C VAL A 64 -5.34 -4.41 7.00
N MET A 65 -4.50 -5.18 6.35
CA MET A 65 -4.12 -5.04 4.96
C MET A 65 -4.56 -6.28 4.17
N PRO A 66 -5.10 -6.15 2.96
CA PRO A 66 -5.32 -7.29 2.08
C PRO A 66 -3.99 -7.91 1.63
N LEU A 67 -4.03 -9.05 0.95
CA LEU A 67 -2.88 -9.51 0.19
C LEU A 67 -2.63 -8.56 -0.99
N VAL A 68 -1.56 -7.80 -0.93
CA VAL A 68 -1.21 -6.84 -1.98
C VAL A 68 -0.16 -7.43 -2.91
N ILE A 69 -0.54 -7.68 -4.16
CA ILE A 69 0.40 -8.07 -5.21
C ILE A 69 1.32 -6.88 -5.54
N ASN A 70 2.60 -7.15 -5.73
CA ASN A 70 3.67 -6.15 -5.83
C ASN A 70 3.85 -5.32 -4.55
N ASN A 71 3.78 -5.99 -3.40
CA ASN A 71 4.23 -5.49 -2.12
C ASN A 71 5.32 -6.43 -1.59
N ALA A 72 6.44 -5.91 -1.12
CA ALA A 72 7.60 -6.72 -0.76
C ALA A 72 7.31 -7.71 0.38
N VAL A 73 6.60 -7.27 1.43
CA VAL A 73 6.28 -8.13 2.58
C VAL A 73 5.22 -9.16 2.22
N CYS A 74 4.21 -8.79 1.42
CA CYS A 74 3.25 -9.75 0.87
C CYS A 74 3.93 -10.77 -0.06
N SER A 75 4.93 -10.35 -0.82
CA SER A 75 5.71 -11.26 -1.69
C SER A 75 6.53 -12.27 -0.87
N ASN A 76 7.11 -11.84 0.26
CA ASN A 76 7.74 -12.75 1.20
C ASN A 76 6.72 -13.76 1.77
N LEU A 77 5.53 -13.29 2.15
CA LEU A 77 4.47 -14.16 2.66
C LEU A 77 4.04 -15.19 1.60
N LEU A 78 3.78 -14.76 0.36
CA LEU A 78 3.45 -15.67 -0.74
C LEU A 78 4.52 -16.72 -0.98
N GLN A 79 5.79 -16.33 -0.88
CA GLN A 79 6.94 -17.23 -1.02
C GLN A 79 7.00 -18.23 0.14
N THR A 80 6.82 -17.76 1.37
CA THR A 80 6.81 -18.58 2.60
C THR A 80 5.68 -19.61 2.58
N LEU A 81 4.53 -19.24 2.03
CA LEU A 81 3.36 -20.13 1.90
C LEU A 81 3.44 -21.04 0.66
N GLY A 82 4.50 -20.96 -0.13
CA GLY A 82 4.64 -21.75 -1.36
C GLY A 82 3.64 -21.39 -2.45
N LYS A 83 3.01 -20.20 -2.38
CA LYS A 83 2.03 -19.72 -3.38
C LYS A 83 2.70 -19.20 -4.65
N ILE A 84 3.94 -18.76 -4.56
CA ILE A 84 4.78 -18.39 -5.69
C ILE A 84 6.09 -19.18 -5.63
N ALA A 85 6.65 -19.50 -6.80
CA ALA A 85 7.92 -20.18 -6.88
C ALA A 85 9.05 -19.35 -6.24
N PRO A 86 9.99 -19.97 -5.55
CA PRO A 86 11.13 -19.26 -5.01
C PRO A 86 12.07 -18.84 -6.15
N TRP A 87 11.93 -17.61 -6.58
CA TRP A 87 12.87 -16.99 -7.53
C TRP A 87 14.23 -16.74 -6.84
N ARG A 88 14.19 -15.92 -5.82
CA ARG A 88 15.25 -15.62 -4.85
C ARG A 88 14.57 -15.34 -3.53
N HIS A 89 15.30 -15.44 -2.44
CA HIS A 89 14.75 -15.14 -1.13
C HIS A 89 14.37 -13.66 -1.04
N ILE A 90 13.09 -13.39 -0.76
CA ILE A 90 12.56 -12.07 -0.48
C ILE A 90 12.49 -11.92 1.04
N HIS A 91 13.09 -10.87 1.57
CA HIS A 91 13.08 -10.62 3.01
C HIS A 91 11.78 -9.93 3.44
N THR A 92 11.42 -10.08 4.72
CA THR A 92 10.32 -9.34 5.37
C THR A 92 10.70 -7.87 5.59
N ASN A 93 11.01 -7.17 4.51
CA ASN A 93 11.43 -5.77 4.52
C ASN A 93 10.72 -5.04 3.38
N CYS A 94 10.09 -3.89 3.71
CA CYS A 94 9.40 -3.07 2.71
C CYS A 94 10.32 -2.58 1.57
N PHE A 95 11.64 -2.48 1.81
CA PHE A 95 12.65 -2.11 0.82
C PHE A 95 13.50 -3.29 0.33
N ASP A 96 12.94 -4.51 0.33
CA ASP A 96 13.65 -5.67 -0.22
C ASP A 96 14.07 -5.42 -1.68
N ARG A 97 15.31 -5.82 -2.00
CA ARG A 97 15.88 -5.55 -3.32
C ARG A 97 15.09 -6.16 -4.48
N ILE A 98 14.38 -7.26 -4.23
CA ILE A 98 13.58 -7.98 -5.22
C ILE A 98 12.16 -7.44 -5.17
N GLY A 99 11.50 -7.56 -4.01
CA GLY A 99 10.08 -7.24 -3.86
C GLY A 99 9.73 -5.76 -4.06
N TRP A 100 10.68 -4.86 -3.75
CA TRP A 100 10.49 -3.43 -3.94
C TRP A 100 11.29 -2.84 -5.10
N GLY A 101 12.47 -3.43 -5.38
CA GLY A 101 13.46 -2.81 -6.27
C GLY A 101 13.50 -3.41 -7.67
N GLN A 102 13.08 -4.67 -7.88
CA GLN A 102 13.30 -5.38 -9.14
C GLN A 102 12.05 -5.36 -10.02
N PRO A 103 12.08 -4.62 -11.14
CA PRO A 103 10.91 -4.48 -12.01
C PRO A 103 10.52 -5.78 -12.73
N GLU A 104 11.47 -6.64 -13.07
CA GLU A 104 11.21 -7.93 -13.69
C GLU A 104 10.40 -8.85 -12.78
N PHE A 105 10.70 -8.82 -11.48
CA PHE A 105 9.93 -9.56 -10.48
C PHE A 105 8.50 -9.02 -10.38
N ALA A 106 8.34 -7.70 -10.34
CA ALA A 106 7.01 -7.08 -10.30
C ALA A 106 6.18 -7.44 -11.54
N VAL A 107 6.76 -7.39 -12.74
CA VAL A 107 6.09 -7.83 -13.98
C VAL A 107 5.71 -9.30 -13.90
N ALA A 108 6.57 -10.17 -13.38
CA ALA A 108 6.28 -11.59 -13.21
C ALA A 108 5.10 -11.83 -12.26
N LEU A 109 5.05 -11.11 -11.12
CA LEU A 109 3.94 -11.17 -10.16
C LEU A 109 2.61 -10.71 -10.78
N HIS A 110 2.62 -9.60 -11.52
CA HIS A 110 1.42 -9.13 -12.21
C HIS A 110 0.93 -10.13 -13.25
N ARG A 111 1.81 -10.67 -14.06
CA ARG A 111 1.44 -11.71 -15.07
C ARG A 111 0.86 -12.95 -14.39
N PHE A 112 1.45 -13.37 -13.29
CA PHE A 112 0.94 -14.48 -12.50
C PHE A 112 -0.47 -14.20 -11.96
N LEU A 113 -0.71 -13.01 -11.37
CA LEU A 113 -2.05 -12.63 -10.93
C LEU A 113 -3.04 -12.55 -12.09
N LEU A 114 -2.67 -11.90 -13.20
CA LEU A 114 -3.52 -11.76 -14.39
C LEU A 114 -3.93 -13.14 -14.95
N ASP A 115 -3.03 -14.11 -14.90
CA ASP A 115 -3.32 -15.49 -15.30
C ASP A 115 -4.32 -16.17 -14.37
N LEU A 116 -4.18 -15.98 -13.03
CA LEU A 116 -5.16 -16.46 -12.05
C LEU A 116 -6.53 -15.78 -12.24
N ILE A 117 -6.56 -14.49 -12.51
CA ILE A 117 -7.80 -13.75 -12.77
C ILE A 117 -8.53 -14.33 -13.98
N ARG A 118 -7.81 -14.53 -15.11
CA ARG A 118 -8.39 -15.10 -16.34
C ARG A 118 -8.94 -16.50 -16.15
N ARG A 119 -8.35 -17.27 -15.24
CA ARG A 119 -8.82 -18.63 -14.91
C ARG A 119 -9.87 -18.69 -13.80
N GLY A 120 -10.17 -17.55 -13.15
CA GLY A 120 -11.05 -17.52 -11.98
C GLY A 120 -10.45 -18.21 -10.74
N GLU A 121 -9.14 -18.25 -10.63
CA GLU A 121 -8.41 -19.03 -9.61
C GLU A 121 -7.72 -18.16 -8.53
N THR A 122 -8.13 -16.92 -8.37
CA THR A 122 -7.49 -15.99 -7.39
C THR A 122 -7.54 -16.52 -5.95
N ALA A 123 -8.60 -17.26 -5.60
CA ALA A 123 -8.74 -17.91 -4.30
C ALA A 123 -7.60 -18.88 -3.94
N ARG A 124 -6.79 -19.33 -4.92
CA ARG A 124 -5.58 -20.13 -4.64
C ARG A 124 -4.53 -19.37 -3.84
N LEU A 125 -4.59 -18.05 -3.83
CA LEU A 125 -3.71 -17.20 -3.04
C LEU A 125 -4.21 -17.00 -1.61
N HIS A 126 -5.48 -17.28 -1.34
CA HIS A 126 -6.07 -17.13 -0.01
C HIS A 126 -5.41 -18.08 0.99
N SER A 127 -5.19 -17.62 2.21
CA SER A 127 -4.59 -18.39 3.30
C SER A 127 -4.94 -17.83 4.69
N GLY A 128 -6.03 -17.04 4.79
CA GLY A 128 -6.53 -16.51 6.05
C GLY A 128 -5.73 -15.34 6.61
N ALA A 129 -5.68 -15.26 7.92
CA ALA A 129 -5.06 -14.19 8.67
C ALA A 129 -3.59 -14.45 8.96
N HIS A 130 -2.73 -13.46 8.71
CA HIS A 130 -1.31 -13.51 9.05
C HIS A 130 -0.92 -12.29 9.86
N VAL A 131 -0.57 -12.51 11.13
CA VAL A 131 -0.13 -11.45 12.02
C VAL A 131 1.20 -10.88 11.53
N VAL A 132 1.24 -9.58 11.36
CA VAL A 132 2.47 -8.84 11.09
C VAL A 132 2.76 -8.05 12.36
N ALA A 133 3.75 -8.48 13.11
CA ALA A 133 4.12 -7.81 14.35
C ALA A 133 4.49 -6.32 14.06
N LEU A 134 5.53 -5.80 14.61
CA LEU A 134 5.95 -4.41 14.39
C LEU A 134 6.90 -4.28 13.19
N ASN A 135 6.66 -5.03 12.12
CA ASN A 135 7.41 -4.90 10.88
C ASN A 135 6.90 -3.70 10.08
N ARG A 136 7.83 -2.89 9.59
CA ARG A 136 7.50 -1.90 8.58
C ARG A 136 7.14 -2.59 7.27
N PHE A 137 5.99 -2.23 6.70
CA PHE A 137 5.52 -2.69 5.39
C PHE A 137 4.94 -1.50 4.61
N SER A 138 4.97 -1.60 3.29
CA SER A 138 4.38 -0.56 2.44
C SER A 138 2.86 -0.58 2.55
N ILE A 139 2.28 0.58 2.87
CA ILE A 139 0.88 0.77 3.21
C ILE A 139 -0.01 1.06 1.98
N ASN A 140 0.22 0.34 0.89
CA ASN A 140 -0.45 0.55 -0.40
C ASN A 140 -1.98 0.41 -0.33
N CYS A 141 -2.46 -0.46 0.56
CA CYS A 141 -3.87 -0.64 0.85
C CYS A 141 -4.02 -1.08 2.30
N ILE A 142 -4.59 -0.23 3.15
CA ILE A 142 -4.73 -0.48 4.59
C ILE A 142 -6.10 -0.08 5.08
N SER A 143 -6.55 -0.73 6.15
CA SER A 143 -7.78 -0.34 6.87
C SER A 143 -7.53 -0.21 8.36
N TRP A 144 -8.24 0.76 8.99
CA TRP A 144 -8.21 0.99 10.44
C TRP A 144 -9.57 1.48 10.94
N PHE A 145 -9.81 1.40 12.24
CA PHE A 145 -10.93 2.10 12.86
C PHE A 145 -10.52 3.53 13.20
N GLY A 146 -11.36 4.52 12.93
CA GLY A 146 -11.08 5.92 13.27
C GLY A 146 -10.75 6.13 14.74
N ARG A 147 -11.40 5.39 15.65
CA ARG A 147 -11.10 5.39 17.09
C ARG A 147 -9.65 5.05 17.43
N ASP A 148 -8.94 4.34 16.56
CA ASP A 148 -7.55 3.95 16.79
C ASP A 148 -6.57 5.11 16.50
N LEU A 149 -6.93 6.03 15.61
CA LEU A 149 -6.15 7.25 15.35
C LEU A 149 -6.60 8.46 16.16
N ALA A 150 -7.83 8.48 16.65
CA ALA A 150 -8.37 9.58 17.43
C ALA A 150 -7.51 9.98 18.64
N PRO A 151 -6.94 9.04 19.44
CA PRO A 151 -6.07 9.39 20.56
C PRO A 151 -4.76 10.10 20.17
N PHE A 152 -4.39 10.02 18.89
CA PHE A 152 -3.20 10.68 18.32
C PHE A 152 -3.55 11.95 17.55
N GLY A 153 -4.82 12.37 17.53
CA GLY A 153 -5.30 13.50 16.73
C GLY A 153 -5.12 13.30 15.23
N GLY A 154 -5.01 12.05 14.76
CA GLY A 154 -4.67 11.74 13.37
C GLY A 154 -3.26 12.18 12.98
N GLU A 155 -2.38 12.43 13.94
CA GLU A 155 -1.00 12.83 13.65
C GLU A 155 -0.19 11.62 13.20
N VAL A 156 0.19 11.66 11.93
CA VAL A 156 1.17 10.79 11.30
C VAL A 156 2.38 11.64 10.95
N ARG A 157 3.56 11.19 11.35
CA ARG A 157 4.79 11.99 11.29
C ARG A 157 5.44 11.93 9.90
N VAL A 158 6.73 12.20 9.84
CA VAL A 158 7.51 12.33 8.61
C VAL A 158 7.62 11.03 7.81
N GLU A 159 7.53 9.89 8.47
CA GLU A 159 7.66 8.56 7.87
C GLU A 159 6.35 7.80 8.07
N GLU A 160 5.37 8.07 7.22
CA GLU A 160 4.02 7.52 7.32
C GLU A 160 3.98 5.99 7.43
N GLU A 161 4.76 5.29 6.60
CA GLU A 161 4.85 3.83 6.66
C GLU A 161 5.35 3.33 8.03
N GLU A 162 6.38 3.97 8.58
CA GLU A 162 6.95 3.61 9.88
C GLU A 162 5.94 3.87 11.01
N ASP A 163 5.30 5.04 10.99
CA ASP A 163 4.34 5.41 12.03
C ASP A 163 3.13 4.47 12.01
N MET A 164 2.52 4.24 10.84
CA MET A 164 1.33 3.43 10.72
C MET A 164 1.61 1.94 10.90
N SER A 165 2.72 1.42 10.42
CA SER A 165 3.01 -0.02 10.48
C SER A 165 3.73 -0.46 11.78
N ALA A 166 4.41 0.43 12.48
CA ALA A 166 5.23 0.06 13.63
C ALA A 166 5.03 0.95 14.87
N ALA A 167 5.14 2.29 14.76
CA ALA A 167 5.20 3.15 15.93
C ALA A 167 3.83 3.31 16.64
N ILE A 168 2.74 3.53 15.89
CA ILE A 168 1.39 3.64 16.45
C ILE A 168 0.92 2.29 17.02
N PRO A 169 1.01 1.16 16.30
CA PRO A 169 0.62 -0.13 16.87
C PRO A 169 1.43 -0.51 18.12
N ALA A 170 2.72 -0.18 18.17
CA ALA A 170 3.53 -0.38 19.39
C ALA A 170 2.99 0.43 20.59
N ARG A 171 2.61 1.69 20.37
CA ARG A 171 2.03 2.54 21.41
C ARG A 171 0.66 2.05 21.88
N LEU A 172 -0.12 1.49 20.95
CA LEU A 172 -1.43 0.88 21.24
C LEU A 172 -1.30 -0.53 21.84
N ARG A 173 -0.09 -1.13 21.87
CA ARG A 173 0.14 -2.53 22.22
C ARG A 173 -0.71 -3.49 21.40
N ARG A 174 -0.81 -3.22 20.11
CA ARG A 174 -1.58 -4.00 19.14
C ARG A 174 -0.69 -4.39 17.98
N THR A 175 -1.07 -5.44 17.27
CA THR A 175 -0.39 -5.88 16.06
C THR A 175 -1.18 -5.48 14.81
N ASN A 176 -0.54 -5.61 13.65
CA ASN A 176 -1.18 -5.53 12.35
C ASN A 176 -1.44 -6.93 11.82
N CYS A 177 -2.34 -7.05 10.84
CA CYS A 177 -2.67 -8.32 10.22
C CYS A 177 -2.84 -8.20 8.71
N PHE A 178 -2.41 -9.21 7.98
CA PHE A 178 -2.78 -9.41 6.58
C PHE A 178 -3.99 -10.33 6.51
N CYS A 179 -5.09 -9.84 5.93
CA CYS A 179 -6.24 -10.62 5.53
C CYS A 179 -6.01 -11.10 4.09
N THR A 180 -5.46 -12.29 3.91
CA THR A 180 -5.10 -12.78 2.58
C THR A 180 -6.28 -13.35 1.79
N ASP A 181 -7.47 -13.42 2.39
CA ASP A 181 -8.70 -13.83 1.72
C ASP A 181 -9.33 -12.70 0.90
N THR A 182 -8.58 -11.64 0.69
CA THR A 182 -8.90 -10.57 -0.24
C THR A 182 -7.62 -10.00 -0.84
N ILE A 183 -7.66 -9.69 -2.14
CA ILE A 183 -6.48 -9.35 -2.93
C ILE A 183 -6.63 -7.98 -3.56
N ALA A 184 -5.55 -7.19 -3.49
CA ALA A 184 -5.37 -5.96 -4.25
C ALA A 184 -4.10 -6.05 -5.10
N ALA A 185 -4.05 -5.35 -6.23
CA ALA A 185 -2.84 -5.24 -7.05
C ALA A 185 -2.34 -3.79 -7.04
N HIS A 186 -1.17 -3.58 -6.49
CA HIS A 186 -0.44 -2.32 -6.53
C HIS A 186 0.47 -2.31 -7.76
N PHE A 187 0.32 -1.29 -8.61
CA PHE A 187 0.95 -1.29 -9.93
C PHE A 187 2.48 -1.25 -9.85
N ALA A 188 3.06 -0.20 -9.25
CA ALA A 188 4.51 -0.08 -9.28
C ALA A 188 5.08 0.86 -8.23
N PHE A 189 6.07 0.41 -7.50
CA PHE A 189 6.94 1.32 -6.78
C PHE A 189 7.71 2.24 -7.74
N PHE A 190 8.11 3.42 -7.28
CA PHE A 190 8.85 4.38 -8.10
C PHE A 190 10.14 3.81 -8.71
N THR A 191 10.75 2.83 -8.05
CA THR A 191 11.94 2.10 -8.53
C THR A 191 11.65 1.22 -9.75
N GLN A 192 10.41 0.77 -9.90
CA GLN A 192 9.96 -0.16 -10.92
C GLN A 192 9.21 0.55 -12.06
N ARG A 193 8.64 1.75 -11.80
CA ARG A 193 7.67 2.45 -12.65
C ARG A 193 8.11 2.54 -14.11
N ALA A 194 9.33 3.04 -14.37
CA ALA A 194 9.79 3.25 -15.75
C ALA A 194 9.87 1.98 -16.60
N TRP A 195 9.96 0.81 -15.95
CA TRP A 195 9.97 -0.48 -16.63
C TRP A 195 8.55 -1.03 -16.80
N ILE A 196 7.75 -0.99 -15.73
CA ILE A 196 6.40 -1.53 -15.73
C ILE A 196 5.49 -0.75 -16.69
N ASP A 197 5.64 0.58 -16.77
CA ASP A 197 4.90 1.43 -17.74
C ASP A 197 5.04 0.96 -19.21
N ARG A 198 6.12 0.26 -19.54
CA ARG A 198 6.37 -0.27 -20.90
C ARG A 198 6.02 -1.74 -21.06
N SER A 199 5.55 -2.40 -20.02
CA SER A 199 5.36 -3.85 -19.99
C SER A 199 4.01 -4.31 -20.53
N GLY A 200 3.06 -3.40 -20.80
CA GLY A 200 1.70 -3.70 -21.20
C GLY A 200 0.84 -4.30 -20.06
N ILE A 201 1.29 -4.20 -18.82
CA ILE A 201 0.55 -4.73 -17.66
C ILE A 201 -0.73 -3.93 -17.39
N LEU A 202 -0.66 -2.59 -17.47
CA LEU A 202 -1.82 -1.73 -17.20
C LEU A 202 -2.93 -1.98 -18.23
N GLU A 203 -2.56 -2.12 -19.50
CA GLU A 203 -3.47 -2.44 -20.60
C GLU A 203 -4.14 -3.80 -20.41
N GLN A 204 -3.44 -4.78 -19.84
CA GLN A 204 -4.01 -6.09 -19.54
C GLN A 204 -5.06 -6.03 -18.42
N TYR A 205 -4.84 -5.24 -17.35
CA TYR A 205 -5.86 -4.99 -16.33
C TYR A 205 -7.06 -4.23 -16.93
N ALA A 206 -6.82 -3.20 -17.72
CA ALA A 206 -7.87 -2.46 -18.39
C ALA A 206 -8.71 -3.38 -19.33
N GLY A 207 -8.07 -4.30 -20.06
CA GLY A 207 -8.73 -5.26 -20.92
C GLY A 207 -9.66 -6.23 -20.17
N ILE A 208 -9.33 -6.63 -18.95
CA ILE A 208 -10.20 -7.46 -18.10
C ILE A 208 -11.47 -6.71 -17.72
N LEU A 209 -11.36 -5.40 -17.46
CA LEU A 209 -12.48 -4.55 -17.07
C LEU A 209 -13.34 -4.15 -18.29
N ALA A 210 -12.73 -3.87 -19.43
CA ALA A 210 -13.42 -3.41 -20.63
C ALA A 210 -14.48 -4.39 -21.16
N GLY A 211 -14.33 -5.68 -20.89
CA GLY A 211 -15.29 -6.72 -21.27
C GLY A 211 -16.53 -6.80 -20.38
N ARG A 212 -16.68 -5.95 -19.37
CA ARG A 212 -17.79 -5.97 -18.41
C ARG A 212 -18.75 -4.82 -18.65
N PRO A 213 -19.98 -5.07 -19.17
CA PRO A 213 -20.95 -4.01 -19.46
C PRO A 213 -21.30 -3.14 -18.23
N GLU A 214 -21.34 -3.74 -17.05
CA GLU A 214 -21.63 -3.08 -15.80
C GLU A 214 -20.58 -2.00 -15.40
N ILE A 215 -19.38 -2.08 -15.97
CA ILE A 215 -18.28 -1.14 -15.66
C ILE A 215 -18.32 0.08 -16.59
N ALA A 216 -18.94 0.00 -17.75
CA ALA A 216 -18.97 1.10 -18.71
C ALA A 216 -19.54 2.40 -18.09
N GLY A 217 -20.64 2.30 -17.33
CA GLY A 217 -21.23 3.42 -16.61
C GLY A 217 -20.29 4.00 -15.55
N LEU A 218 -19.60 3.14 -14.81
CA LEU A 218 -18.66 3.55 -13.77
C LEU A 218 -17.43 4.24 -14.37
N LEU A 219 -16.93 3.78 -15.53
CA LEU A 219 -15.83 4.42 -16.24
C LEU A 219 -16.23 5.82 -16.74
N ALA A 220 -17.45 5.98 -17.22
CA ALA A 220 -17.97 7.31 -17.60
C ALA A 220 -18.04 8.25 -16.39
N GLU A 221 -18.60 7.80 -15.25
CA GLU A 221 -18.65 8.57 -14.00
C GLU A 221 -17.25 8.94 -13.50
N ALA A 222 -16.29 8.00 -13.53
CA ALA A 222 -14.90 8.26 -13.17
C ALA A 222 -14.25 9.31 -14.09
N GLY A 223 -14.57 9.27 -15.38
CA GLY A 223 -14.13 10.28 -16.35
C GLY A 223 -14.68 11.68 -16.05
N GLU A 224 -15.93 11.79 -15.61
CA GLU A 224 -16.54 13.06 -15.19
C GLU A 224 -15.89 13.59 -13.91
N ILE A 225 -15.67 12.73 -12.92
CA ILE A 225 -14.99 13.10 -11.67
C ILE A 225 -13.58 13.61 -11.97
N ARG A 226 -12.84 12.94 -12.84
CA ARG A 226 -11.51 13.37 -13.26
C ARG A 226 -11.54 14.75 -13.91
N ARG A 227 -12.44 14.98 -14.86
CA ARG A 227 -12.60 16.31 -15.51
C ARG A 227 -12.94 17.40 -14.49
N ALA A 228 -13.83 17.09 -13.55
CA ALA A 228 -14.19 18.03 -12.47
C ALA A 228 -13.01 18.35 -11.55
N ALA A 229 -12.15 17.36 -11.26
CA ALA A 229 -10.94 17.55 -10.47
C ALA A 229 -9.90 18.40 -11.22
N GLU A 230 -9.67 18.12 -12.48
CA GLU A 230 -8.74 18.89 -13.35
C GLU A 230 -9.21 20.36 -13.49
N ALA A 231 -10.51 20.59 -13.64
CA ALA A 231 -11.08 21.94 -13.70
C ALA A 231 -10.96 22.69 -12.35
N ARG A 232 -11.13 22.00 -11.24
CA ARG A 232 -11.04 22.59 -9.90
C ARG A 232 -9.61 22.85 -9.44
N TYR A 233 -8.65 22.05 -9.93
CA TYR A 233 -7.24 22.10 -9.56
C TYR A 233 -6.34 22.14 -10.80
N PRO A 234 -6.41 23.22 -11.61
CA PRO A 234 -5.70 23.30 -12.88
C PRO A 234 -4.18 23.26 -12.75
N SER A 235 -3.63 23.70 -11.60
CA SER A 235 -2.18 23.63 -11.32
C SER A 235 -1.66 22.19 -11.22
N VAL A 236 -2.48 21.26 -10.77
CA VAL A 236 -2.11 19.83 -10.69
C VAL A 236 -2.04 19.22 -12.10
N ALA A 237 -2.91 19.63 -13.00
CA ALA A 237 -2.90 19.19 -14.40
C ALA A 237 -1.73 19.79 -15.18
N ALA A 238 -1.36 21.06 -14.91
CA ALA A 238 -0.26 21.74 -15.55
C ALA A 238 1.12 21.27 -15.06
N GLU A 239 1.23 20.82 -13.81
CA GLU A 239 2.45 20.26 -13.21
C GLU A 239 2.71 18.79 -13.56
N GLY A 240 1.85 18.16 -14.34
CA GLY A 240 2.05 16.81 -14.89
C GLY A 240 3.36 16.63 -15.70
N GLY A 241 4.17 17.66 -15.74
CA GLY A 241 5.51 17.71 -16.30
C GLY A 241 6.61 18.10 -15.32
N VAL A 242 6.40 18.06 -13.99
CA VAL A 242 7.54 18.20 -13.08
C VAL A 242 8.51 17.06 -13.38
N PRO A 243 9.68 17.34 -13.95
CA PRO A 243 10.59 16.27 -14.28
C PRO A 243 11.08 15.67 -12.96
N ILE A 244 10.57 14.48 -12.66
CA ILE A 244 11.00 13.59 -11.56
C ILE A 244 12.54 13.40 -11.56
N ARG A 245 13.22 13.84 -12.60
CA ARG A 245 14.68 13.79 -12.79
C ARG A 245 15.51 14.45 -11.67
N ARG A 246 15.10 15.58 -11.08
CA ARG A 246 15.90 16.25 -10.03
C ARG A 246 15.68 15.69 -8.63
N SER A 247 14.50 15.20 -8.33
CA SER A 247 14.17 14.55 -7.05
C SER A 247 14.80 13.16 -6.95
N ARG A 248 14.82 12.38 -8.06
CA ARG A 248 15.42 11.04 -8.11
C ARG A 248 16.90 11.05 -7.69
N TRP A 249 17.69 11.95 -8.22
CA TRP A 249 19.13 12.04 -7.89
C TRP A 249 19.36 12.41 -6.42
N ARG A 250 18.63 13.37 -5.90
CA ARG A 250 18.75 13.78 -4.49
C ARG A 250 18.27 12.70 -3.51
N MET A 251 17.23 11.95 -3.87
CA MET A 251 16.73 10.85 -3.03
C MET A 251 17.65 9.64 -3.14
N GLN A 252 18.13 9.28 -4.32
CA GLN A 252 19.14 8.24 -4.50
C GLN A 252 20.46 8.57 -3.80
N LEU A 253 20.90 9.83 -3.84
CA LEU A 253 22.07 10.28 -3.08
C LEU A 253 21.81 10.28 -1.57
N ARG A 254 20.59 10.60 -1.10
CA ARG A 254 20.25 10.47 0.32
C ARG A 254 20.22 9.00 0.76
N ILE A 255 19.67 8.11 -0.05
CA ILE A 255 19.65 6.66 0.21
C ILE A 255 21.08 6.11 0.16
N LEU A 256 21.86 6.43 -0.88
CA LEU A 256 23.28 6.07 -0.98
C LEU A 256 24.10 6.66 0.17
N GLY A 257 23.90 7.94 0.49
CA GLY A 257 24.56 8.60 1.62
C GLY A 257 24.22 7.93 2.97
N ARG A 258 22.99 7.49 3.18
CA ARG A 258 22.58 6.76 4.38
C ARG A 258 23.14 5.31 4.41
N ILE A 259 23.25 4.64 3.26
CA ILE A 259 23.89 3.34 3.12
C ILE A 259 25.40 3.46 3.38
N LEU A 260 26.06 4.43 2.75
CA LEU A 260 27.51 4.65 2.87
C LEU A 260 27.93 5.18 4.25
N THR A 261 27.09 5.95 4.92
CA THR A 261 27.38 6.49 6.27
C THR A 261 26.96 5.52 7.40
N GLY A 262 26.51 4.30 7.07
CA GLY A 262 26.08 3.32 8.08
C GLY A 262 24.87 3.73 8.91
N LYS A 263 24.18 4.83 8.54
CA LYS A 263 22.95 5.26 9.22
C LYS A 263 21.74 4.38 8.93
N TYR A 264 21.83 3.55 7.89
CA TYR A 264 21.02 2.33 7.69
C TYR A 264 21.84 1.13 8.14
N SER A 265 22.02 0.96 9.41
CA SER A 265 22.62 -0.24 9.95
C SER A 265 21.53 -1.23 10.31
N PHE A 266 21.41 -2.31 9.53
CA PHE A 266 20.61 -3.50 9.85
C PHE A 266 20.88 -4.04 11.27
N LYS A 267 22.05 -3.75 11.85
CA LYS A 267 22.40 -4.10 13.24
C LYS A 267 21.71 -3.24 14.30
N LYS A 268 21.32 -2.00 13.99
CA LYS A 268 20.68 -1.11 14.99
C LYS A 268 19.21 -1.44 15.21
N GLU A 269 18.49 -1.90 14.19
CA GLU A 269 17.10 -2.35 14.36
C GLU A 269 17.02 -3.65 15.17
N ARG A 270 17.90 -4.64 14.92
CA ARG A 270 17.95 -5.83 15.77
C ARG A 270 18.20 -5.52 17.25
N LYS A 271 19.00 -4.51 17.58
CA LYS A 271 19.25 -4.14 18.98
C LYS A 271 18.07 -3.45 19.65
N ARG A 272 17.22 -2.71 18.92
CA ARG A 272 16.04 -2.05 19.50
C ARG A 272 14.89 -3.01 19.81
N VAL A 273 14.73 -4.06 19.03
CA VAL A 273 13.69 -5.08 19.21
C VAL A 273 13.99 -6.01 20.39
N PHE A 274 15.28 -6.23 20.73
CA PHE A 274 15.71 -7.17 21.77
C PHE A 274 15.99 -6.54 23.14
N LEU A 275 15.88 -5.21 23.31
CA LEU A 275 16.29 -4.54 24.56
C LEU A 275 15.14 -4.14 25.49
N ASN A 276 13.90 -4.56 25.23
CA ASN A 276 12.82 -4.37 26.21
C ASN A 276 11.93 -5.62 26.23
N PRO A 277 12.32 -6.69 26.91
CA PRO A 277 11.36 -7.73 27.27
C PRO A 277 10.40 -7.09 28.27
N GLY A 278 9.19 -6.75 27.80
CA GLY A 278 8.09 -6.46 28.70
C GLY A 278 7.87 -7.65 29.65
N PRO A 279 7.24 -7.44 30.81
CA PRO A 279 7.02 -8.52 31.75
C PRO A 279 6.27 -9.66 31.06
N ALA A 280 6.79 -10.87 31.26
CA ALA A 280 6.16 -12.10 30.80
C ALA A 280 4.70 -12.14 31.28
N LEU A 281 3.80 -12.49 30.35
CA LEU A 281 2.43 -12.86 30.66
C LEU A 281 2.40 -14.13 31.48
#